data_6f91d9a74aff0ebb02259dd03b30fa9a
#
_entry.id   6f91d9a74aff0ebb02259dd03b30fa9a
#
_cell.length_a   1.000
_cell.length_b   1.000
_cell.length_c   1.000
_cell.angle_alpha   90.00
_cell.angle_beta   90.00
_cell.angle_gamma   90.00
#
_symmetry.space_group_name_H-M   'P 1'
#
loop_
_entity.id
_entity.type
_entity.pdbx_description
1 polymer ?
#
loop_
_entity_poly.entity_id
_entity_poly.type
_entity_poly.pdbx_seq_one_letter_code
_entity_poly.pdbx_strand_id
1 'polypeptide(L)'
;TRFAPSPTGFLHTGSLFTALVAYTVAKQSKGVYFFRLEDTDQKREIAGSGSELVDQLAYFGVIQDEGYFGNEEKGSYGPYVQSKRADIYKIVIKELMKRGRAYPCFCTPEDLNLLRQTQEANKITPGYYGPYAKCRNYSIDEAIEMIKAGKPYVIRFKSMGNHTNYIKVHDLIRGNLNLSENDQDIVILKSDGLPTYHFAHLVDDHFMRTNCVTRGEEWLSSLPIHLELFASMGWEAPQYAHLPVIMKLDNGNRRKLSKRKDNEAAVSFFLQEGYPKEGI
;
A
#
# COMPACT_ATOMS: atom_id res chain seq x y z
N THR A 1 -7.12 -12.08 7.57
CA THR A 1 -7.09 -10.61 7.36
C THR A 1 -5.88 -9.99 8.03
N ARG A 2 -5.61 -8.72 7.74
CA ARG A 2 -4.51 -8.00 8.38
C ARG A 2 -4.85 -6.53 8.62
N PHE A 3 -4.19 -5.94 9.62
CA PHE A 3 -4.01 -4.52 9.73
C PHE A 3 -2.53 -4.20 9.45
N ALA A 4 -2.28 -3.25 8.57
CA ALA A 4 -0.94 -2.99 8.02
C ALA A 4 -0.63 -1.48 8.03
N PRO A 5 -0.41 -0.90 9.23
CA PRO A 5 -0.14 0.52 9.34
C PRO A 5 1.33 0.85 9.10
N SER A 6 1.58 2.09 8.63
CA SER A 6 2.90 2.69 8.68
C SER A 6 3.13 3.36 10.03
N PRO A 7 4.35 3.27 10.61
CA PRO A 7 4.70 3.85 11.92
C PRO A 7 4.95 5.36 11.82
N THR A 8 3.92 6.12 11.41
CA THR A 8 4.02 7.56 11.14
C THR A 8 3.30 8.43 12.18
N GLY A 9 3.10 7.91 13.39
CA GLY A 9 2.49 8.61 14.52
C GLY A 9 1.25 7.90 15.07
N PHE A 10 0.39 8.66 15.70
CA PHE A 10 -0.75 8.18 16.49
C PHE A 10 -1.76 7.38 15.67
N LEU A 11 -2.42 6.42 16.35
CA LEU A 11 -3.55 5.70 15.79
C LEU A 11 -4.69 6.69 15.48
N HIS A 12 -5.05 6.77 14.22
CA HIS A 12 -6.19 7.56 13.75
C HIS A 12 -7.49 6.78 13.95
N THR A 13 -8.57 7.45 14.31
CA THR A 13 -9.90 6.85 14.48
C THR A 13 -10.32 6.01 13.25
N GLY A 14 -10.04 6.50 12.02
CA GLY A 14 -10.26 5.74 10.79
C GLY A 14 -9.39 4.49 10.69
N SER A 15 -8.16 4.51 11.24
CA SER A 15 -7.29 3.34 11.28
C SER A 15 -7.77 2.32 12.31
N LEU A 16 -8.24 2.78 13.48
CA LEU A 16 -8.90 1.92 14.48
C LEU A 16 -10.13 1.24 13.87
N PHE A 17 -10.98 2.00 13.17
CA PHE A 17 -12.14 1.44 12.47
C PHE A 17 -11.73 0.36 11.46
N THR A 18 -10.71 0.61 10.65
CA THR A 18 -10.21 -0.37 9.67
C THR A 18 -9.66 -1.63 10.35
N ALA A 19 -8.92 -1.47 11.45
CA ALA A 19 -8.37 -2.56 12.23
C ALA A 19 -9.48 -3.40 12.89
N LEU A 20 -10.49 -2.74 13.46
CA LEU A 20 -11.63 -3.39 14.10
C LEU A 20 -12.44 -4.23 13.08
N VAL A 21 -12.67 -3.70 11.88
CA VAL A 21 -13.36 -4.46 10.81
C VAL A 21 -12.52 -5.66 10.40
N ALA A 22 -11.20 -5.49 10.17
CA ALA A 22 -10.31 -6.61 9.84
C ALA A 22 -10.32 -7.69 10.92
N TYR A 23 -10.21 -7.30 12.18
CA TYR A 23 -10.29 -8.18 13.34
C TYR A 23 -11.62 -8.93 13.39
N THR A 24 -12.74 -8.22 13.25
CA THR A 24 -14.09 -8.79 13.32
C THR A 24 -14.30 -9.81 12.21
N VAL A 25 -13.92 -9.50 10.97
CA VAL A 25 -13.99 -10.43 9.83
C VAL A 25 -13.19 -11.70 10.10
N ALA A 26 -11.97 -11.58 10.63
CA ALA A 26 -11.16 -12.74 11.00
C ALA A 26 -11.86 -13.60 12.06
N LYS A 27 -12.35 -12.99 13.14
CA LYS A 27 -12.98 -13.73 14.24
C LYS A 27 -14.29 -14.41 13.82
N GLN A 28 -15.14 -13.73 13.02
CA GLN A 28 -16.38 -14.30 12.50
C GLN A 28 -16.13 -15.49 11.55
N SER A 29 -15.08 -15.40 10.73
CA SER A 29 -14.68 -16.46 9.79
C SER A 29 -13.82 -17.55 10.44
N LYS A 30 -13.54 -17.49 11.74
CA LYS A 30 -12.57 -18.35 12.45
C LYS A 30 -11.19 -18.35 11.79
N GLY A 31 -10.84 -17.23 11.18
CA GLY A 31 -9.55 -17.00 10.53
C GLY A 31 -8.55 -16.30 11.44
N VAL A 32 -7.43 -15.92 10.88
CA VAL A 32 -6.31 -15.23 11.55
C VAL A 32 -6.37 -13.74 11.25
N TYR A 33 -6.25 -12.92 12.30
CA TYR A 33 -5.98 -11.48 12.19
C TYR A 33 -4.53 -11.22 12.55
N PHE A 34 -3.76 -10.61 11.65
CA PHE A 34 -2.36 -10.32 11.92
C PHE A 34 -2.02 -8.84 11.73
N PHE A 35 -0.96 -8.41 12.42
CA PHE A 35 -0.42 -7.06 12.34
C PHE A 35 0.89 -7.06 11.56
N ARG A 36 0.95 -6.28 10.46
CA ARG A 36 2.18 -6.06 9.67
C ARG A 36 2.60 -4.60 9.78
N LEU A 37 3.83 -4.35 10.23
CA LEU A 37 4.38 -3.00 10.29
C LEU A 37 4.95 -2.60 8.93
N GLU A 38 4.40 -1.55 8.32
CA GLU A 38 4.81 -1.04 7.00
C GLU A 38 5.75 0.17 7.17
N ASP A 39 7.02 -0.11 7.47
CA ASP A 39 8.09 0.84 7.77
C ASP A 39 9.00 1.16 6.58
N THR A 40 8.57 0.91 5.36
CA THR A 40 9.38 1.16 4.15
C THR A 40 9.60 2.64 3.83
N ASP A 41 8.85 3.55 4.44
CA ASP A 41 9.11 4.99 4.38
C ASP A 41 9.84 5.47 5.64
N GLN A 42 11.12 5.14 5.72
CA GLN A 42 11.97 5.44 6.86
C GLN A 42 12.10 6.94 7.18
N LYS A 43 11.84 7.81 6.19
CA LYS A 43 11.89 9.27 6.41
C LYS A 43 10.72 9.79 7.24
N ARG A 44 9.58 9.09 7.22
CA ARG A 44 8.38 9.44 7.98
C ARG A 44 8.16 8.58 9.20
N GLU A 45 9.04 7.62 9.43
CA GLU A 45 8.98 6.77 10.62
C GLU A 45 9.23 7.58 11.89
N ILE A 46 8.39 7.35 12.90
CA ILE A 46 8.54 7.90 14.25
C ILE A 46 8.97 6.74 15.16
N ALA A 47 10.13 6.86 15.77
CA ALA A 47 10.65 5.83 16.66
C ALA A 47 9.65 5.47 17.76
N GLY A 48 9.42 4.17 17.97
CA GLY A 48 8.49 3.67 19.00
C GLY A 48 7.01 3.68 18.59
N SER A 49 6.63 4.36 17.49
CA SER A 49 5.20 4.45 17.12
C SER A 49 4.61 3.09 16.71
N GLY A 50 5.42 2.15 16.23
CA GLY A 50 4.96 0.79 15.92
C GLY A 50 4.47 0.05 17.16
N SER A 51 5.22 0.10 18.26
CA SER A 51 4.82 -0.49 19.56
C SER A 51 3.59 0.21 20.14
N GLU A 52 3.57 1.54 20.07
CA GLU A 52 2.43 2.34 20.55
C GLU A 52 1.13 2.01 19.80
N LEU A 53 1.19 1.77 18.48
CA LEU A 53 0.03 1.32 17.71
C LEU A 53 -0.51 -0.03 18.20
N VAL A 54 0.37 -0.98 18.52
CA VAL A 54 -0.03 -2.29 19.09
C VAL A 54 -0.71 -2.10 20.44
N ASP A 55 -0.14 -1.29 21.33
CA ASP A 55 -0.69 -1.05 22.68
C ASP A 55 -2.06 -0.36 22.60
N GLN A 56 -2.20 0.64 21.73
CA GLN A 56 -3.47 1.33 21.52
C GLN A 56 -4.55 0.41 20.97
N LEU A 57 -4.22 -0.46 20.01
CA LEU A 57 -5.18 -1.45 19.49
C LEU A 57 -5.57 -2.47 20.57
N ALA A 58 -4.61 -2.95 21.35
CA ALA A 58 -4.87 -3.89 22.45
C ALA A 58 -5.80 -3.28 23.52
N TYR A 59 -5.66 -1.98 23.81
CA TYR A 59 -6.58 -1.28 24.70
C TYR A 59 -8.04 -1.39 24.24
N PHE A 60 -8.30 -1.33 22.93
CA PHE A 60 -9.63 -1.51 22.34
C PHE A 60 -10.02 -2.99 22.11
N GLY A 61 -9.21 -3.93 22.60
CA GLY A 61 -9.47 -5.36 22.41
C GLY A 61 -9.19 -5.90 21.01
N VAL A 62 -8.54 -5.11 20.15
CA VAL A 62 -8.12 -5.50 18.81
C VAL A 62 -6.72 -6.12 18.89
N ILE A 63 -6.67 -7.39 19.31
CA ILE A 63 -5.42 -8.11 19.56
C ILE A 63 -5.16 -9.07 18.40
N GLN A 64 -3.98 -8.98 17.80
CA GLN A 64 -3.55 -9.84 16.70
C GLN A 64 -3.25 -11.26 17.17
N ASP A 65 -3.55 -12.23 16.31
CA ASP A 65 -3.20 -13.64 16.52
C ASP A 65 -1.74 -13.90 16.12
N GLU A 66 -1.27 -13.22 15.07
CA GLU A 66 0.10 -13.28 14.53
C GLU A 66 0.59 -11.89 14.17
N GLY A 67 1.89 -11.74 13.89
CA GLY A 67 2.45 -10.51 13.38
C GLY A 67 3.46 -9.85 14.29
N TYR A 68 3.53 -8.53 14.21
CA TYR A 68 4.36 -7.68 15.04
C TYR A 68 3.64 -7.34 16.35
N PHE A 69 4.31 -7.57 17.50
CA PHE A 69 3.78 -7.36 18.86
C PHE A 69 4.52 -6.24 19.63
N GLY A 70 5.14 -5.32 18.90
CA GLY A 70 5.93 -4.25 19.52
C GLY A 70 7.39 -4.64 19.72
N ASN A 71 7.66 -5.63 20.56
CA ASN A 71 9.02 -6.07 20.88
C ASN A 71 9.42 -7.39 20.19
N GLU A 72 8.45 -8.14 19.73
CA GLU A 72 8.65 -9.45 19.12
C GLU A 72 7.73 -9.64 17.92
N GLU A 73 8.03 -10.67 17.14
CA GLU A 73 7.22 -11.12 16.02
C GLU A 73 6.81 -12.57 16.26
N LYS A 74 5.53 -12.90 16.05
CA LYS A 74 4.96 -14.25 16.20
C LYS A 74 4.19 -14.66 14.96
N GLY A 75 4.30 -15.91 14.58
CA GLY A 75 3.60 -16.51 13.45
C GLY A 75 4.52 -17.17 12.44
N SER A 76 3.92 -17.81 11.43
CA SER A 76 4.64 -18.69 10.50
C SER A 76 5.11 -17.99 9.22
N TYR A 77 4.71 -16.72 8.99
CA TYR A 77 4.89 -16.04 7.71
C TYR A 77 5.76 -14.77 7.83
N GLY A 78 6.50 -14.64 8.92
CA GLY A 78 7.41 -13.52 9.15
C GLY A 78 8.57 -13.41 8.16
N PRO A 79 9.37 -12.35 8.28
CA PRO A 79 9.19 -11.20 9.17
C PRO A 79 7.90 -10.41 8.90
N TYR A 80 7.30 -9.85 9.95
CA TYR A 80 6.10 -9.00 9.83
C TYR A 80 6.42 -7.50 9.84
N VAL A 81 7.69 -7.15 9.86
CA VAL A 81 8.22 -5.79 9.64
C VAL A 81 8.76 -5.72 8.22
N GLN A 82 8.24 -4.81 7.41
CA GLN A 82 8.52 -4.79 5.96
C GLN A 82 9.99 -4.52 5.63
N SER A 83 10.67 -3.66 6.38
CA SER A 83 12.11 -3.38 6.17
C SER A 83 12.99 -4.64 6.30
N LYS A 84 12.56 -5.64 7.08
CA LYS A 84 13.26 -6.92 7.26
C LYS A 84 13.05 -7.90 6.11
N ARG A 85 12.20 -7.57 5.12
CA ARG A 85 11.80 -8.46 4.01
C ARG A 85 12.51 -8.18 2.70
N ALA A 86 13.57 -7.37 2.70
CA ALA A 86 14.26 -6.90 1.51
C ALA A 86 14.66 -8.03 0.54
N ASP A 87 15.10 -9.18 1.05
CA ASP A 87 15.52 -10.31 0.21
C ASP A 87 14.34 -11.00 -0.48
N ILE A 88 13.18 -11.07 0.16
CA ILE A 88 11.95 -11.58 -0.46
C ILE A 88 11.54 -10.68 -1.62
N TYR A 89 11.56 -9.36 -1.43
CA TYR A 89 11.24 -8.41 -2.49
C TYR A 89 12.19 -8.53 -3.68
N LYS A 90 13.50 -8.68 -3.43
CA LYS A 90 14.51 -8.88 -4.50
C LYS A 90 14.24 -10.12 -5.35
N ILE A 91 13.82 -11.22 -4.73
CA ILE A 91 13.50 -12.47 -5.43
C ILE A 91 12.30 -12.25 -6.35
N VAL A 92 11.22 -11.64 -5.84
CA VAL A 92 10.00 -11.40 -6.62
C VAL A 92 10.24 -10.40 -7.75
N ILE A 93 11.07 -9.36 -7.53
CA ILE A 93 11.48 -8.43 -8.59
C ILE A 93 12.23 -9.14 -9.70
N LYS A 94 13.18 -10.01 -9.36
CA LYS A 94 13.89 -10.81 -10.38
C LYS A 94 12.95 -11.66 -11.21
N GLU A 95 11.92 -12.21 -10.59
CA GLU A 95 10.91 -12.99 -11.31
C GLU A 95 10.05 -12.10 -12.23
N LEU A 96 9.61 -10.92 -11.76
CA LEU A 96 8.91 -9.93 -12.60
C LEU A 96 9.76 -9.47 -13.78
N MET A 97 11.07 -9.27 -13.59
CA MET A 97 11.99 -8.92 -14.68
C MET A 97 12.13 -10.05 -15.70
N LYS A 98 12.25 -11.31 -15.25
CA LYS A 98 12.28 -12.48 -16.14
C LYS A 98 11.01 -12.60 -16.98
N ARG A 99 9.86 -12.26 -16.41
CA ARG A 99 8.57 -12.22 -17.11
C ARG A 99 8.40 -11.01 -18.02
N GLY A 100 9.39 -10.12 -18.10
CA GLY A 100 9.32 -8.88 -18.87
C GLY A 100 8.31 -7.86 -18.30
N ARG A 101 7.95 -7.99 -17.01
CA ARG A 101 6.97 -7.15 -16.33
C ARG A 101 7.59 -6.12 -15.39
N ALA A 102 8.92 -6.03 -15.34
CA ALA A 102 9.64 -4.99 -14.62
C ALA A 102 10.94 -4.63 -15.33
N TYR A 103 11.39 -3.40 -15.16
CA TYR A 103 12.61 -2.89 -15.79
C TYR A 103 13.25 -1.77 -14.95
N PRO A 104 14.58 -1.55 -15.05
CA PRO A 104 15.27 -0.44 -14.41
C PRO A 104 14.95 0.88 -15.12
N CYS A 105 14.66 1.91 -14.34
CA CYS A 105 14.42 3.26 -14.83
C CYS A 105 15.46 4.22 -14.26
N PHE A 106 16.18 4.92 -15.14
CA PHE A 106 17.28 5.82 -14.84
C PHE A 106 16.88 7.30 -14.92
N CYS A 107 15.58 7.60 -15.01
CA CYS A 107 15.10 8.99 -15.04
C CYS A 107 15.38 9.68 -13.72
N THR A 108 15.95 10.89 -13.81
CA THR A 108 16.13 11.77 -12.66
C THR A 108 14.80 12.45 -12.28
N PRO A 109 14.71 13.06 -11.08
CA PRO A 109 13.56 13.90 -10.74
C PRO A 109 13.31 15.03 -11.75
N GLU A 110 14.39 15.61 -12.31
CA GLU A 110 14.33 16.67 -13.33
C GLU A 110 13.72 16.14 -14.63
N ASP A 111 14.15 14.95 -15.09
CA ASP A 111 13.56 14.26 -16.25
C ASP A 111 12.05 14.07 -16.09
N LEU A 112 11.62 13.59 -14.91
CA LEU A 112 10.22 13.33 -14.62
C LEU A 112 9.41 14.62 -14.51
N ASN A 113 9.99 15.67 -13.95
CA ASN A 113 9.34 16.99 -13.88
C ASN A 113 9.16 17.61 -15.28
N LEU A 114 10.19 17.55 -16.14
CA LEU A 114 10.10 18.01 -17.52
C LEU A 114 9.04 17.22 -18.31
N LEU A 115 9.01 15.89 -18.13
CA LEU A 115 7.98 15.05 -18.74
C LEU A 115 6.58 15.49 -18.32
N ARG A 116 6.36 15.70 -17.02
CA ARG A 116 5.09 16.14 -16.48
C ARG A 116 4.67 17.49 -17.08
N GLN A 117 5.56 18.49 -17.09
CA GLN A 117 5.29 19.81 -17.66
C GLN A 117 4.92 19.71 -19.14
N THR A 118 5.64 18.87 -19.89
CA THR A 118 5.36 18.64 -21.32
C THR A 118 3.98 18.04 -21.53
N GLN A 119 3.59 17.06 -20.71
CA GLN A 119 2.27 16.43 -20.78
C GLN A 119 1.17 17.43 -20.44
N GLU A 120 1.33 18.20 -19.36
CA GLU A 120 0.37 19.23 -18.93
C GLU A 120 0.17 20.31 -20.02
N ALA A 121 1.26 20.80 -20.63
CA ALA A 121 1.21 21.78 -21.72
C ALA A 121 0.46 21.25 -22.94
N ASN A 122 0.53 19.96 -23.22
CA ASN A 122 -0.17 19.30 -24.32
C ASN A 122 -1.54 18.74 -23.92
N LYS A 123 -2.04 19.01 -22.70
CA LYS A 123 -3.31 18.49 -22.16
C LYS A 123 -3.39 16.97 -22.13
N ILE A 124 -2.25 16.33 -21.90
CA ILE A 124 -2.12 14.89 -21.75
C ILE A 124 -2.08 14.58 -20.25
N THR A 125 -2.73 13.50 -19.84
CA THR A 125 -2.69 13.06 -18.45
C THR A 125 -1.27 12.80 -18.01
N PRO A 126 -0.75 13.48 -16.97
CA PRO A 126 0.61 13.27 -16.48
C PRO A 126 0.83 11.84 -16.00
N GLY A 127 2.00 11.27 -16.35
CA GLY A 127 2.36 9.93 -15.91
C GLY A 127 3.55 9.34 -16.67
N TYR A 128 3.98 8.19 -16.23
CA TYR A 128 5.08 7.44 -16.85
C TYR A 128 4.53 6.16 -17.49
N TYR A 129 4.14 6.24 -18.74
CA TYR A 129 3.44 5.17 -19.45
C TYR A 129 3.64 5.26 -20.96
N GLY A 130 3.42 4.15 -21.67
CA GLY A 130 3.44 4.09 -23.12
C GLY A 130 4.67 4.75 -23.74
N PRO A 131 4.52 5.69 -24.69
CA PRO A 131 5.63 6.38 -25.35
C PRO A 131 6.38 7.32 -24.40
N TYR A 132 5.79 7.72 -23.28
CA TYR A 132 6.39 8.59 -22.27
C TYR A 132 7.28 7.84 -21.28
N ALA A 133 7.27 6.52 -21.30
CA ALA A 133 8.11 5.68 -20.45
C ALA A 133 9.42 5.31 -21.17
N LYS A 134 10.32 6.31 -21.36
CA LYS A 134 11.53 6.15 -22.19
C LYS A 134 12.41 4.95 -21.81
N CYS A 135 12.56 4.65 -20.51
CA CYS A 135 13.40 3.54 -20.06
C CYS A 135 12.78 2.16 -20.30
N ARG A 136 11.49 2.10 -20.63
CA ARG A 136 10.75 0.86 -20.90
C ARG A 136 11.30 0.09 -22.10
N ASN A 137 11.94 0.80 -23.02
CA ASN A 137 12.40 0.27 -24.31
C ASN A 137 13.92 0.03 -24.37
N TYR A 138 14.65 0.25 -23.27
CA TYR A 138 16.06 -0.12 -23.21
C TYR A 138 16.23 -1.63 -23.35
N SER A 139 17.23 -2.03 -24.13
CA SER A 139 17.66 -3.42 -24.17
C SER A 139 18.29 -3.83 -22.82
N ILE A 140 18.40 -5.12 -22.61
CA ILE A 140 19.05 -5.66 -21.42
C ILE A 140 20.51 -5.17 -21.34
N ASP A 141 21.22 -5.15 -22.46
CA ASP A 141 22.63 -4.75 -22.52
C ASP A 141 22.79 -3.28 -22.18
N GLU A 142 21.96 -2.38 -22.73
CA GLU A 142 21.96 -0.96 -22.41
C GLU A 142 21.70 -0.73 -20.91
N ALA A 143 20.74 -1.44 -20.34
CA ALA A 143 20.44 -1.35 -18.92
C ALA A 143 21.60 -1.84 -18.04
N ILE A 144 22.24 -2.95 -18.41
CA ILE A 144 23.42 -3.49 -17.72
C ILE A 144 24.59 -2.49 -17.76
N GLU A 145 24.87 -1.90 -18.92
CA GLU A 145 25.96 -0.91 -19.06
C GLU A 145 25.71 0.33 -18.19
N MET A 146 24.46 0.81 -18.12
CA MET A 146 24.12 1.93 -17.23
C MET A 146 24.28 1.57 -15.76
N ILE A 147 23.90 0.35 -15.34
CA ILE A 147 24.07 -0.14 -13.98
C ILE A 147 25.57 -0.27 -13.64
N LYS A 148 26.36 -0.87 -14.54
CA LYS A 148 27.83 -0.98 -14.37
C LYS A 148 28.52 0.38 -14.29
N ALA A 149 28.01 1.38 -15.01
CA ALA A 149 28.46 2.76 -14.94
C ALA A 149 28.05 3.49 -13.64
N GLY A 150 27.37 2.79 -12.71
CA GLY A 150 26.95 3.34 -11.43
C GLY A 150 25.79 4.34 -11.51
N LYS A 151 25.02 4.37 -12.59
CA LYS A 151 23.85 5.25 -12.69
C LYS A 151 22.78 4.86 -11.66
N PRO A 152 22.28 5.80 -10.84
CA PRO A 152 21.18 5.53 -9.94
C PRO A 152 19.93 5.07 -10.72
N TYR A 153 19.20 4.14 -10.18
CA TYR A 153 17.98 3.64 -10.81
C TYR A 153 16.94 3.22 -9.77
N VAL A 154 15.71 3.15 -10.24
CA VAL A 154 14.58 2.52 -9.56
C VAL A 154 14.07 1.38 -10.44
N ILE A 155 13.33 0.44 -9.87
CA ILE A 155 12.63 -0.56 -10.69
C ILE A 155 11.18 -0.13 -10.86
N ARG A 156 10.72 -0.13 -12.11
CA ARG A 156 9.33 0.11 -12.47
C ARG A 156 8.64 -1.17 -12.89
N PHE A 157 7.37 -1.27 -12.53
CA PHE A 157 6.46 -2.24 -13.11
C PHE A 157 6.13 -1.83 -14.54
N LYS A 158 6.11 -2.80 -15.47
CA LYS A 158 5.71 -2.60 -16.86
C LYS A 158 4.24 -2.95 -16.99
N SER A 159 3.38 -1.94 -16.95
CA SER A 159 1.95 -2.13 -17.16
C SER A 159 1.65 -2.54 -18.59
N MET A 160 0.70 -3.42 -18.78
CA MET A 160 0.17 -3.84 -20.07
C MET A 160 -1.28 -3.39 -20.28
N GLY A 161 -1.85 -2.69 -19.30
CA GLY A 161 -3.22 -2.20 -19.37
C GLY A 161 -3.35 -0.92 -20.19
N ASN A 162 -4.58 -0.53 -20.40
CA ASN A 162 -4.96 0.68 -21.11
C ASN A 162 -6.12 1.34 -20.35
N HIS A 163 -5.94 2.59 -19.95
CA HIS A 163 -6.95 3.34 -19.17
C HIS A 163 -8.30 3.51 -19.88
N THR A 164 -8.40 3.27 -21.21
CA THR A 164 -9.68 3.27 -21.94
C THR A 164 -10.46 1.97 -21.77
N ASN A 165 -9.80 0.90 -21.29
CA ASN A 165 -10.43 -0.36 -20.96
C ASN A 165 -10.89 -0.36 -19.51
N TYR A 166 -11.85 -1.25 -19.20
CA TYR A 166 -12.40 -1.39 -17.86
C TYR A 166 -12.31 -2.83 -17.38
N ILE A 167 -11.96 -3.00 -16.11
CA ILE A 167 -12.04 -4.26 -15.39
C ILE A 167 -13.27 -4.27 -14.49
N LYS A 168 -13.95 -5.40 -14.43
CA LYS A 168 -15.06 -5.64 -13.48
C LYS A 168 -14.47 -6.26 -12.21
N VAL A 169 -14.74 -5.64 -11.09
CA VAL A 169 -14.26 -6.09 -9.79
C VAL A 169 -15.43 -6.16 -8.82
N HIS A 170 -15.47 -7.19 -7.99
CA HIS A 170 -16.40 -7.27 -6.88
C HIS A 170 -15.69 -6.86 -5.59
N ASP A 171 -16.15 -5.77 -4.99
CA ASP A 171 -15.73 -5.32 -3.67
C ASP A 171 -16.77 -5.75 -2.64
N LEU A 172 -16.32 -6.28 -1.50
CA LEU A 172 -17.23 -6.84 -0.48
C LEU A 172 -18.17 -5.80 0.15
N ILE A 173 -17.84 -4.51 0.05
CA ILE A 173 -18.66 -3.41 0.60
C ILE A 173 -19.30 -2.59 -0.52
N ARG A 174 -18.54 -2.28 -1.56
CA ARG A 174 -18.98 -1.42 -2.66
C ARG A 174 -19.76 -2.18 -3.76
N GLY A 175 -19.76 -3.52 -3.70
CA GLY A 175 -20.39 -4.36 -4.72
C GLY A 175 -19.61 -4.38 -6.02
N ASN A 176 -20.32 -4.48 -7.14
CA ASN A 176 -19.70 -4.57 -8.46
C ASN A 176 -19.24 -3.19 -8.96
N LEU A 177 -17.97 -3.09 -9.28
CA LEU A 177 -17.30 -1.88 -9.74
C LEU A 177 -16.76 -2.08 -11.16
N ASN A 178 -16.80 -1.01 -11.97
CA ASN A 178 -16.07 -0.90 -13.22
C ASN A 178 -14.94 0.11 -13.02
N LEU A 179 -13.71 -0.35 -13.07
CA LEU A 179 -12.52 0.48 -12.87
C LEU A 179 -11.68 0.50 -14.15
N SER A 180 -11.11 1.65 -14.50
CA SER A 180 -10.17 1.72 -15.62
C SER A 180 -8.95 0.86 -15.33
N GLU A 181 -8.43 0.18 -16.36
CA GLU A 181 -7.16 -0.55 -16.23
C GLU A 181 -6.02 0.41 -15.87
N ASN A 182 -5.01 -0.12 -15.21
CA ASN A 182 -3.78 0.62 -14.98
C ASN A 182 -2.95 0.66 -16.26
N ASP A 183 -2.49 1.84 -16.66
CA ASP A 183 -1.54 2.03 -17.76
C ASP A 183 -0.19 2.59 -17.28
N GLN A 184 -0.08 2.93 -15.99
CA GLN A 184 1.09 3.57 -15.42
C GLN A 184 2.19 2.56 -15.07
N ASP A 185 3.41 2.85 -15.51
CA ASP A 185 4.60 2.10 -15.09
C ASP A 185 5.08 2.65 -13.73
N ILE A 186 4.41 2.21 -12.68
CA ILE A 186 4.71 2.66 -11.31
C ILE A 186 6.07 2.19 -10.82
N VAL A 187 6.70 2.96 -9.93
CA VAL A 187 7.89 2.50 -9.21
C VAL A 187 7.48 1.40 -8.24
N ILE A 188 8.16 0.26 -8.30
CA ILE A 188 7.95 -0.89 -7.41
C ILE A 188 9.09 -1.08 -6.42
N LEU A 189 10.33 -0.73 -6.81
CA LEU A 189 11.49 -0.69 -5.91
C LEU A 189 12.16 0.67 -6.01
N LYS A 190 12.40 1.27 -4.86
CA LYS A 190 13.10 2.55 -4.74
C LYS A 190 14.62 2.37 -4.88
N SER A 191 15.35 3.46 -5.06
CA SER A 191 16.81 3.45 -5.15
C SER A 191 17.52 3.02 -3.86
N ASP A 192 16.85 3.11 -2.72
CA ASP A 192 17.33 2.60 -1.43
C ASP A 192 17.16 1.08 -1.25
N GLY A 193 16.57 0.41 -2.24
CA GLY A 193 16.32 -1.04 -2.22
C GLY A 193 15.05 -1.45 -1.48
N LEU A 194 14.26 -0.50 -0.98
CA LEU A 194 12.98 -0.78 -0.33
C LEU A 194 11.82 -0.69 -1.35
N PRO A 195 10.78 -1.51 -1.17
CA PRO A 195 9.62 -1.51 -2.06
C PRO A 195 8.77 -0.24 -1.87
N THR A 196 7.97 0.08 -2.87
CA THR A 196 6.82 0.95 -2.71
C THR A 196 5.65 0.16 -2.14
N TYR A 197 4.65 0.87 -1.59
CA TYR A 197 3.44 0.27 -1.04
C TYR A 197 2.78 -0.75 -1.98
N HIS A 198 2.63 -0.41 -3.26
CA HIS A 198 1.96 -1.27 -4.24
C HIS A 198 2.63 -2.63 -4.38
N PHE A 199 3.95 -2.63 -4.40
CA PHE A 199 4.72 -3.87 -4.56
C PHE A 199 4.81 -4.65 -3.24
N ALA A 200 5.03 -3.96 -2.13
CA ALA A 200 5.01 -4.61 -0.81
C ALA A 200 3.66 -5.29 -0.54
N HIS A 201 2.55 -4.62 -0.87
CA HIS A 201 1.20 -5.19 -0.79
C HIS A 201 1.07 -6.51 -1.58
N LEU A 202 1.51 -6.53 -2.86
CA LEU A 202 1.51 -7.76 -3.67
C LEU A 202 2.26 -8.90 -2.96
N VAL A 203 3.52 -8.64 -2.59
CA VAL A 203 4.44 -9.68 -2.10
C VAL A 203 4.01 -10.18 -0.73
N ASP A 204 3.70 -9.25 0.16
CA ASP A 204 3.41 -9.60 1.56
C ASP A 204 2.05 -10.26 1.71
N ASP A 205 1.02 -9.76 1.04
CA ASP A 205 -0.30 -10.35 1.13
C ASP A 205 -0.34 -11.74 0.47
N HIS A 206 0.47 -11.99 -0.57
CA HIS A 206 0.63 -13.33 -1.13
C HIS A 206 1.34 -14.29 -0.16
N PHE A 207 2.54 -13.94 0.31
CA PHE A 207 3.34 -14.84 1.14
C PHE A 207 2.82 -14.97 2.58
N MET A 208 2.11 -13.98 3.10
CA MET A 208 1.39 -14.03 4.38
C MET A 208 -0.01 -14.61 4.25
N ARG A 209 -0.39 -15.10 3.05
CA ARG A 209 -1.67 -15.76 2.77
C ARG A 209 -2.90 -14.94 3.15
N THR A 210 -2.82 -13.65 2.93
CA THR A 210 -3.97 -12.75 3.10
C THR A 210 -5.02 -13.06 2.04
N ASN A 211 -6.22 -13.44 2.46
CA ASN A 211 -7.33 -13.71 1.55
C ASN A 211 -8.42 -12.63 1.55
N CYS A 212 -8.41 -11.74 2.53
CA CYS A 212 -9.31 -10.59 2.59
C CYS A 212 -8.57 -9.35 3.07
N VAL A 213 -8.63 -8.28 2.28
CA VAL A 213 -7.98 -6.97 2.53
C VAL A 213 -9.05 -5.94 2.85
N THR A 214 -9.10 -5.50 4.10
CA THR A 214 -9.89 -4.33 4.51
C THR A 214 -9.01 -3.08 4.50
N ARG A 215 -9.46 -2.00 3.87
CA ARG A 215 -8.73 -0.71 3.83
C ARG A 215 -9.66 0.45 3.51
N GLY A 216 -9.21 1.67 3.70
CA GLY A 216 -9.99 2.86 3.36
C GLY A 216 -10.26 2.99 1.86
N GLU A 217 -11.39 3.62 1.52
CA GLU A 217 -11.83 3.82 0.12
C GLU A 217 -10.87 4.68 -0.71
N GLU A 218 -9.98 5.45 -0.07
CA GLU A 218 -8.93 6.22 -0.75
C GLU A 218 -7.98 5.33 -1.56
N TRP A 219 -7.91 4.04 -1.27
CA TRP A 219 -7.11 3.06 -1.98
C TRP A 219 -7.84 2.39 -3.16
N LEU A 220 -9.10 2.75 -3.40
CA LEU A 220 -9.89 2.16 -4.48
C LEU A 220 -9.27 2.44 -5.86
N SER A 221 -8.74 3.64 -6.07
CA SER A 221 -8.05 4.02 -7.30
C SER A 221 -6.77 3.20 -7.57
N SER A 222 -6.18 2.60 -6.54
CA SER A 222 -5.00 1.74 -6.65
C SER A 222 -5.35 0.27 -6.92
N LEU A 223 -6.61 -0.11 -6.85
CA LEU A 223 -7.03 -1.50 -7.01
C LEU A 223 -6.66 -2.09 -8.38
N PRO A 224 -6.83 -1.38 -9.52
CA PRO A 224 -6.39 -1.89 -10.82
C PRO A 224 -4.89 -2.22 -10.87
N ILE A 225 -4.06 -1.38 -10.25
CA ILE A 225 -2.61 -1.60 -10.14
C ILE A 225 -2.32 -2.92 -9.40
N HIS A 226 -2.99 -3.13 -8.27
CA HIS A 226 -2.77 -4.33 -7.45
C HIS A 226 -3.23 -5.59 -8.18
N LEU A 227 -4.39 -5.55 -8.82
CA LEU A 227 -4.90 -6.69 -9.59
C LEU A 227 -3.98 -7.04 -10.76
N GLU A 228 -3.45 -6.04 -11.48
CA GLU A 228 -2.48 -6.26 -12.55
C GLU A 228 -1.17 -6.85 -12.02
N LEU A 229 -0.69 -6.39 -10.87
CA LEU A 229 0.50 -6.93 -10.21
C LEU A 229 0.32 -8.42 -9.85
N PHE A 230 -0.81 -8.78 -9.20
CA PHE A 230 -1.12 -10.18 -8.89
C PHE A 230 -1.19 -11.05 -10.16
N ALA A 231 -1.90 -10.58 -11.18
CA ALA A 231 -2.03 -11.29 -12.46
C ALA A 231 -0.66 -11.47 -13.15
N SER A 232 0.24 -10.48 -13.08
CA SER A 232 1.58 -10.55 -13.67
C SER A 232 2.46 -11.66 -13.07
N MET A 233 2.20 -12.01 -11.81
CA MET A 233 2.85 -13.12 -11.11
C MET A 233 2.11 -14.45 -11.27
N GLY A 234 0.91 -14.44 -11.84
CA GLY A 234 0.03 -15.61 -11.86
C GLY A 234 -0.50 -15.98 -10.47
N TRP A 235 -0.58 -15.01 -9.58
CA TRP A 235 -1.08 -15.17 -8.23
C TRP A 235 -2.55 -14.75 -8.14
N GLU A 236 -3.30 -15.45 -7.33
CA GLU A 236 -4.67 -15.05 -7.00
C GLU A 236 -4.64 -13.81 -6.08
N ALA A 237 -5.42 -12.80 -6.46
CA ALA A 237 -5.57 -11.60 -5.63
C ALA A 237 -6.52 -11.87 -4.45
N PRO A 238 -6.30 -11.27 -3.27
CA PRO A 238 -7.24 -11.34 -2.17
C PRO A 238 -8.57 -10.67 -2.51
N GLN A 239 -9.61 -10.98 -1.78
CA GLN A 239 -10.84 -10.20 -1.79
C GLN A 239 -10.60 -8.83 -1.15
N TYR A 240 -11.30 -7.81 -1.61
CA TYR A 240 -11.15 -6.45 -1.11
C TYR A 240 -12.44 -5.93 -0.49
N ALA A 241 -12.30 -5.19 0.59
CA ALA A 241 -13.36 -4.47 1.27
C ALA A 241 -12.92 -3.03 1.51
N HIS A 242 -13.40 -2.09 0.68
CA HIS A 242 -13.07 -0.67 0.78
C HIS A 242 -14.05 0.05 1.68
N LEU A 243 -13.58 0.38 2.89
CA LEU A 243 -14.35 1.04 3.94
C LEU A 243 -14.54 2.53 3.65
N PRO A 244 -15.73 3.09 3.96
CA PRO A 244 -15.95 4.52 3.84
C PRO A 244 -15.06 5.28 4.84
N VAL A 245 -14.71 6.50 4.48
CA VAL A 245 -14.02 7.42 5.41
C VAL A 245 -14.97 7.90 6.51
N ILE A 246 -14.43 8.13 7.70
CA ILE A 246 -15.18 8.75 8.79
C ILE A 246 -15.38 10.22 8.44
N MET A 247 -16.64 10.64 8.47
CA MET A 247 -17.06 12.00 8.15
C MET A 247 -17.45 12.77 9.39
N LYS A 248 -17.18 14.06 9.39
CA LYS A 248 -17.62 15.02 10.40
C LYS A 248 -18.56 16.04 9.80
N LEU A 249 -19.57 16.48 10.56
CA LEU A 249 -20.37 17.65 10.23
C LEU A 249 -19.60 18.91 10.64
N ASP A 250 -19.39 19.81 9.71
CA ASP A 250 -18.73 21.09 9.91
C ASP A 250 -19.55 22.20 9.23
N ASN A 251 -20.14 23.06 10.02
CA ASN A 251 -21.04 24.13 9.55
C ASN A 251 -22.15 23.62 8.61
N GLY A 252 -22.74 22.46 8.91
CA GLY A 252 -23.80 21.84 8.11
C GLY A 252 -23.31 21.03 6.89
N ASN A 253 -22.03 21.08 6.56
CA ASN A 253 -21.42 20.30 5.48
C ASN A 253 -20.70 19.07 6.02
N ARG A 254 -20.78 17.95 5.26
CA ARG A 254 -20.00 16.74 5.58
C ARG A 254 -18.59 16.87 5.01
N ARG A 255 -17.58 16.68 5.82
CA ARG A 255 -16.19 16.58 5.39
C ARG A 255 -15.47 15.41 6.07
N LYS A 256 -14.40 14.94 5.44
CA LYS A 256 -13.54 13.88 6.01
C LYS A 256 -12.93 14.39 7.34
N LEU A 257 -12.94 13.52 8.34
CA LEU A 257 -12.23 13.73 9.60
C LEU A 257 -10.72 13.88 9.33
N SER A 258 -10.09 14.90 9.90
CA SER A 258 -8.74 15.32 9.55
C SER A 258 -7.81 15.41 10.77
N LYS A 259 -6.67 14.72 10.74
CA LYS A 259 -5.61 14.80 11.76
C LYS A 259 -5.14 16.23 12.07
N ARG A 260 -5.23 17.15 11.11
CA ARG A 260 -4.73 18.53 11.26
C ARG A 260 -5.75 19.50 11.85
N LYS A 261 -7.03 19.15 11.79
CA LYS A 261 -8.13 20.07 12.15
C LYS A 261 -8.99 19.56 13.29
N ASP A 262 -8.97 18.26 13.56
CA ASP A 262 -9.91 17.60 14.46
C ASP A 262 -9.15 16.78 15.50
N ASN A 263 -9.28 17.16 16.78
CA ASN A 263 -8.65 16.42 17.88
C ASN A 263 -9.16 14.98 17.97
N GLU A 264 -10.45 14.77 17.73
CA GLU A 264 -11.12 13.47 17.69
C GLU A 264 -10.67 12.57 16.53
N ALA A 265 -9.83 13.06 15.64
CA ALA A 265 -9.15 12.22 14.65
C ALA A 265 -8.08 11.33 15.28
N ALA A 266 -7.51 11.71 16.42
CA ALA A 266 -6.59 10.91 17.20
C ALA A 266 -7.35 10.09 18.24
N VAL A 267 -7.09 8.79 18.31
CA VAL A 267 -7.71 7.92 19.32
C VAL A 267 -7.36 8.34 20.73
N SER A 268 -6.16 8.86 20.96
CA SER A 268 -5.71 9.38 22.25
C SER A 268 -6.59 10.51 22.81
N PHE A 269 -7.27 11.28 21.95
CA PHE A 269 -8.22 12.30 22.38
C PHE A 269 -9.33 11.69 23.25
N PHE A 270 -9.96 10.62 22.80
CA PHE A 270 -11.06 9.98 23.52
C PHE A 270 -10.60 9.40 24.86
N LEU A 271 -9.37 8.87 24.92
CA LEU A 271 -8.77 8.36 26.15
C LEU A 271 -8.53 9.48 27.16
N GLN A 272 -8.04 10.62 26.71
CA GLN A 272 -7.78 11.80 27.57
C GLN A 272 -9.06 12.43 28.07
N GLU A 273 -10.11 12.46 27.25
CA GLU A 273 -11.43 12.99 27.61
C GLU A 273 -12.27 12.01 28.48
N GLY A 274 -11.73 10.80 28.74
CA GLY A 274 -12.39 9.83 29.61
C GLY A 274 -13.56 9.07 28.96
N TYR A 275 -13.62 9.02 27.66
CA TYR A 275 -14.63 8.21 26.97
C TYR A 275 -14.40 6.71 27.23
N PRO A 276 -15.45 5.93 27.56
CA PRO A 276 -15.31 4.49 27.67
C PRO A 276 -14.98 3.88 26.29
N LYS A 277 -14.05 2.93 26.28
CA LYS A 277 -13.57 2.30 25.03
C LYS A 277 -14.67 1.63 24.22
N GLU A 278 -15.73 1.17 24.88
CA GLU A 278 -16.90 0.55 24.27
C GLU A 278 -17.81 1.54 23.55
N GLY A 279 -17.63 2.84 23.79
CA GLY A 279 -18.40 3.94 23.19
C GLY A 279 -17.68 4.62 22.02
N ILE A 280 -16.44 4.20 21.73
CA ILE A 280 -15.62 4.73 20.65
C ILE A 280 -15.69 3.77 19.44
#